data_42fdd743f9a6b16e4f4224c3fb533569
#
_entry.id   42fdd743f9a6b16e4f4224c3fb533569
#
_cell.length_a   1.000
_cell.length_b   1.000
_cell.length_c   1.000
_cell.angle_alpha   90.00
_cell.angle_beta   90.00
_cell.angle_gamma   90.00
#
_symmetry.space_group_name_H-M   'P 1'
#
loop_
_entity.id
_entity.type
_entity.pdbx_description
1 polymer ?
#
loop_
_entity_poly.entity_id
_entity_poly.type
_entity_poly.pdbx_seq_one_letter_code
_entity_poly.pdbx_strand_id
1 'polypeptide(L)'
;MRLFNYLIVTSFFCFIALYSTAHSTISGSVNSNLLRKELIALYGDQDPVFEFYESRDFSSFWLSDNKNLSGLIEALNIAEKHGLEGEKYFIERLRSGANSDGISYSPHYYEIIAMKSALRFVNHVSSGMLKPTTIAPEINVYPLVPKASEILFKISNSDDIKATIFEFVPKDQDYNALLNELEKLKLAARYGFWGQPVPSNELLGYGAKSHKVVALRTRLYKMGYLNLDNGSEIYDVDLVKGVKRFQTMHGLNSDGIAGKFTLDAINISPETRIVQVIVNLERIRWNNFDYGKKYIRVNQPNFRAELKEEGRVIWSSRVVVGLPEFQTAEFSDIMTHLIINPTWHVPKSIAVDEYLPLMQENPDFIANNDMVLLIKGTSKQVDSTLIDMNAFTAENFPFEIKQNPSNLNALGLVKFMFPNRFSIYMHDTPSKDLFFRDERTFSHGCIRVQDPFDFAHVLLTWQLDDPIKGFASILEKNKETQINLDNAVPVHIQYRTVFKGQNGKINYRSDIYGRDAMVFINMVEAGLVIDI
;
A
#
# COMPACT_ATOMS: atom_id res chain seq x y z
N MET A 1 51.94 -7.48 -47.87
CA MET A 1 51.76 -6.23 -48.66
C MET A 1 50.29 -5.79 -48.50
N ARG A 2 50.11 -4.60 -47.85
CA ARG A 2 48.92 -3.72 -47.77
C ARG A 2 47.59 -4.33 -47.23
N LEU A 3 47.25 -4.18 -45.94
CA LEU A 3 46.51 -3.13 -45.23
C LEU A 3 45.34 -2.51 -46.02
N PHE A 4 44.11 -2.79 -45.55
CA PHE A 4 43.01 -1.81 -45.62
C PHE A 4 42.17 -1.93 -44.33
N ASN A 5 42.40 -0.97 -43.44
CA ASN A 5 41.52 -0.67 -42.30
C ASN A 5 40.28 0.06 -42.81
N TYR A 6 39.07 -0.44 -42.52
CA TYR A 6 37.86 0.37 -42.58
C TYR A 6 37.45 0.75 -41.17
N LEU A 7 37.71 2.02 -40.85
CA LEU A 7 37.13 2.71 -39.70
C LEU A 7 35.67 3.01 -40.05
N ILE A 8 34.73 2.33 -39.36
CA ILE A 8 33.34 2.75 -39.38
C ILE A 8 33.16 3.72 -38.20
N VAL A 9 33.16 5.02 -38.51
CA VAL A 9 32.72 6.07 -37.60
C VAL A 9 31.20 6.07 -37.63
N THR A 10 30.60 5.43 -36.64
CA THR A 10 29.15 5.59 -36.33
C THR A 10 28.98 6.91 -35.62
N SER A 11 28.54 7.92 -36.34
CA SER A 11 28.04 9.17 -35.78
C SER A 11 26.76 8.90 -35.00
N PHE A 12 26.91 8.96 -33.69
CA PHE A 12 25.80 9.02 -32.77
C PHE A 12 25.14 10.41 -32.91
N PHE A 13 24.10 10.52 -33.73
CA PHE A 13 23.21 11.69 -33.68
C PHE A 13 22.42 11.61 -32.36
N CYS A 14 22.92 12.30 -31.34
CA CYS A 14 22.11 12.72 -30.22
C CYS A 14 21.01 13.66 -30.72
N PHE A 15 19.82 13.15 -30.96
CA PHE A 15 18.63 14.00 -31.00
C PHE A 15 18.38 14.53 -29.59
N ILE A 16 19.07 15.62 -29.25
CA ILE A 16 18.59 16.51 -28.18
C ILE A 16 17.34 17.16 -28.78
N ALA A 17 16.18 16.65 -28.39
CA ALA A 17 14.94 17.37 -28.59
C ALA A 17 15.08 18.67 -27.78
N LEU A 18 15.48 19.74 -28.44
CA LEU A 18 15.33 21.09 -27.96
C LEU A 18 13.82 21.30 -27.79
N TYR A 19 13.33 21.03 -26.60
CA TYR A 19 12.05 21.60 -26.19
C TYR A 19 12.21 23.11 -26.24
N SER A 20 11.84 23.67 -27.36
CA SER A 20 11.64 25.11 -27.52
C SER A 20 10.66 25.50 -26.41
N THR A 21 11.16 26.21 -25.39
CA THR A 21 10.33 26.93 -24.44
C THR A 21 9.64 28.06 -25.18
N ALA A 22 8.63 27.72 -25.99
CA ALA A 22 7.69 28.71 -26.49
C ALA A 22 6.90 29.22 -25.27
N HIS A 23 7.40 30.25 -24.65
CA HIS A 23 6.67 31.03 -23.68
C HIS A 23 5.54 31.73 -24.45
N SER A 24 4.34 31.13 -24.47
CA SER A 24 3.16 31.85 -24.87
C SER A 24 2.93 32.92 -23.81
N THR A 25 3.24 34.15 -24.13
CA THR A 25 2.85 35.28 -23.31
C THR A 25 1.34 35.41 -23.40
N ILE A 26 0.63 34.91 -22.38
CA ILE A 26 -0.79 35.26 -22.20
C ILE A 26 -0.82 36.78 -22.06
N SER A 27 -1.18 37.48 -23.14
CA SER A 27 -1.11 38.93 -23.18
C SER A 27 -2.43 39.52 -22.67
N GLY A 28 -2.34 40.48 -21.76
CA GLY A 28 -3.47 41.23 -21.23
C GLY A 28 -3.41 41.41 -19.71
N SER A 29 -3.99 42.49 -19.23
CA SER A 29 -4.15 42.72 -17.79
C SER A 29 -5.37 41.95 -17.24
N VAL A 30 -5.21 41.33 -16.08
CA VAL A 30 -6.34 40.71 -15.35
C VAL A 30 -7.28 41.84 -14.86
N ASN A 31 -8.55 41.71 -15.18
CA ASN A 31 -9.57 42.64 -14.66
C ASN A 31 -9.96 42.22 -13.24
N SER A 32 -9.54 42.99 -12.24
CA SER A 32 -9.76 42.70 -10.81
C SER A 32 -11.25 42.57 -10.44
N ASN A 33 -12.14 43.34 -11.05
CA ASN A 33 -13.57 43.26 -10.78
C ASN A 33 -14.18 41.95 -11.33
N LEU A 34 -13.77 41.54 -12.53
CA LEU A 34 -14.21 40.25 -13.10
C LEU A 34 -13.63 39.09 -12.31
N LEU A 35 -12.34 39.12 -11.97
CA LEU A 35 -11.70 38.12 -11.15
C LEU A 35 -12.41 37.95 -9.80
N ARG A 36 -12.70 39.08 -9.10
CA ARG A 36 -13.46 39.06 -7.84
C ARG A 36 -14.83 38.40 -8.00
N LYS A 37 -15.59 38.80 -9.04
CA LYS A 37 -16.92 38.26 -9.30
C LYS A 37 -16.89 36.74 -9.53
N GLU A 38 -15.94 36.26 -10.32
CA GLU A 38 -15.79 34.82 -10.62
C GLU A 38 -15.31 34.02 -9.41
N LEU A 39 -14.40 34.57 -8.60
CA LEU A 39 -13.93 33.93 -7.37
C LEU A 39 -15.06 33.75 -6.36
N ILE A 40 -15.91 34.77 -6.17
CA ILE A 40 -17.11 34.63 -5.32
C ILE A 40 -18.04 33.54 -5.84
N ALA A 41 -18.26 33.47 -7.15
CA ALA A 41 -19.15 32.49 -7.74
C ALA A 41 -18.60 31.06 -7.63
N LEU A 42 -17.28 30.87 -7.65
CA LEU A 42 -16.60 29.55 -7.62
C LEU A 42 -16.32 29.05 -6.21
N TYR A 43 -15.98 29.93 -5.28
CA TYR A 43 -15.43 29.55 -3.96
C TYR A 43 -16.23 30.15 -2.80
N GLY A 44 -16.96 31.29 -3.01
CA GLY A 44 -17.53 32.07 -1.94
C GLY A 44 -16.52 33.09 -1.38
N ASP A 45 -17.01 34.04 -0.58
CA ASP A 45 -16.24 35.14 -0.01
C ASP A 45 -15.48 34.78 1.29
N GLN A 46 -15.66 33.57 1.80
CA GLN A 46 -14.97 33.06 3.00
C GLN A 46 -13.99 31.92 2.66
N ASP A 47 -13.72 31.66 1.38
CA ASP A 47 -12.77 30.60 0.96
C ASP A 47 -11.34 31.16 0.98
N PRO A 48 -10.34 30.38 1.40
CA PRO A 48 -8.94 30.79 1.41
C PRO A 48 -8.41 31.29 0.05
N VAL A 49 -8.97 30.83 -1.07
CA VAL A 49 -8.61 31.33 -2.40
C VAL A 49 -9.13 32.77 -2.60
N PHE A 50 -10.35 33.06 -2.15
CA PHE A 50 -10.88 34.40 -2.20
C PHE A 50 -10.08 35.35 -1.31
N GLU A 51 -9.83 34.97 -0.04
CA GLU A 51 -9.00 35.75 0.90
C GLU A 51 -7.59 36.03 0.35
N PHE A 52 -7.00 35.05 -0.33
CA PHE A 52 -5.70 35.19 -0.98
C PHE A 52 -5.69 36.30 -2.03
N TYR A 53 -6.74 36.40 -2.87
CA TYR A 53 -6.85 37.46 -3.87
C TYR A 53 -7.32 38.78 -3.27
N GLU A 54 -8.18 38.76 -2.27
CA GLU A 54 -8.63 39.99 -1.56
C GLU A 54 -7.45 40.71 -0.90
N SER A 55 -6.53 39.97 -0.25
CA SER A 55 -5.32 40.54 0.38
C SER A 55 -4.37 41.25 -0.60
N ARG A 56 -4.58 41.09 -1.90
CA ARG A 56 -3.81 41.74 -2.99
C ARG A 56 -4.68 42.56 -3.94
N ASP A 57 -5.81 43.05 -3.48
CA ASP A 57 -6.76 43.87 -4.25
C ASP A 57 -7.17 43.20 -5.58
N PHE A 58 -7.33 41.88 -5.59
CA PHE A 58 -7.64 41.05 -6.76
C PHE A 58 -6.67 41.24 -7.94
N SER A 59 -5.43 41.65 -7.67
CA SER A 59 -4.37 41.61 -8.66
C SER A 59 -3.97 40.16 -8.96
N SER A 60 -3.53 39.93 -10.21
CA SER A 60 -3.06 38.58 -10.60
C SER A 60 -1.82 38.15 -9.79
N PHE A 61 -1.71 36.86 -9.56
CA PHE A 61 -0.51 36.23 -8.98
C PHE A 61 0.24 35.41 -10.03
N TRP A 62 -0.48 34.55 -10.75
CA TRP A 62 0.13 33.65 -11.72
C TRP A 62 0.62 34.37 -12.96
N LEU A 63 -0.09 35.38 -13.41
CA LEU A 63 0.23 36.16 -14.62
C LEU A 63 1.01 37.44 -14.34
N SER A 64 1.16 37.85 -13.08
CA SER A 64 1.91 39.05 -12.70
C SER A 64 3.43 38.90 -12.88
N ASP A 65 3.93 37.65 -12.69
CA ASP A 65 5.32 37.29 -12.93
C ASP A 65 5.36 35.99 -13.76
N ASN A 66 6.03 36.04 -14.90
CA ASN A 66 6.20 34.86 -15.76
C ASN A 66 6.84 33.67 -15.03
N LYS A 67 7.63 33.89 -13.97
CA LYS A 67 8.22 32.84 -13.15
C LYS A 67 7.18 32.01 -12.41
N ASN A 68 6.09 32.63 -11.93
CA ASN A 68 5.05 31.93 -11.19
C ASN A 68 4.33 30.92 -12.08
N LEU A 69 3.87 31.35 -13.26
CA LEU A 69 3.17 30.48 -14.20
C LEU A 69 4.12 29.42 -14.78
N SER A 70 5.35 29.80 -15.17
CA SER A 70 6.33 28.83 -15.70
C SER A 70 6.73 27.79 -14.67
N GLY A 71 6.94 28.18 -13.40
CA GLY A 71 7.22 27.24 -12.32
C GLY A 71 6.08 26.25 -12.07
N LEU A 72 4.81 26.72 -12.14
CA LEU A 72 3.66 25.84 -12.10
C LEU A 72 3.63 24.88 -13.30
N ILE A 73 3.77 25.35 -14.52
CA ILE A 73 3.79 24.51 -15.73
C ILE A 73 4.90 23.46 -15.63
N GLU A 74 6.10 23.84 -15.17
CA GLU A 74 7.18 22.90 -14.96
C GLU A 74 6.86 21.83 -13.91
N ALA A 75 6.15 22.18 -12.82
CA ALA A 75 5.68 21.22 -11.82
C ALA A 75 4.64 20.26 -12.41
N LEU A 76 3.69 20.80 -13.20
CA LEU A 76 2.63 20.00 -13.83
C LEU A 76 3.17 19.06 -14.91
N ASN A 77 4.23 19.45 -15.64
CA ASN A 77 4.86 18.63 -16.69
C ASN A 77 5.37 17.27 -16.20
N ILE A 78 5.56 17.11 -14.91
CA ILE A 78 6.01 15.84 -14.35
C ILE A 78 4.91 15.06 -13.62
N ALA A 79 3.63 15.51 -13.74
CA ALA A 79 2.48 14.80 -13.18
C ALA A 79 2.45 13.33 -13.60
N GLU A 80 2.70 13.04 -14.88
CA GLU A 80 2.73 11.68 -15.43
C GLU A 80 3.82 10.80 -14.81
N LYS A 81 4.96 11.39 -14.42
CA LYS A 81 6.01 10.67 -13.69
C LYS A 81 5.53 10.22 -12.31
N HIS A 82 4.58 10.95 -11.75
CA HIS A 82 3.91 10.60 -10.50
C HIS A 82 2.71 9.65 -10.69
N GLY A 83 2.45 9.17 -11.91
CA GLY A 83 1.26 8.36 -12.22
C GLY A 83 -0.04 9.17 -12.10
N LEU A 84 0.03 10.46 -12.39
CA LEU A 84 -1.09 11.39 -12.44
C LEU A 84 -1.18 11.93 -13.88
N GLU A 85 -2.39 12.17 -14.36
CA GLU A 85 -2.58 12.64 -15.73
C GLU A 85 -2.46 14.16 -15.84
N GLY A 86 -1.61 14.63 -16.78
CA GLY A 86 -1.31 16.05 -16.96
C GLY A 86 -2.53 16.88 -17.40
N GLU A 87 -3.39 16.34 -18.27
CA GLU A 87 -4.56 17.07 -18.80
C GLU A 87 -5.60 17.45 -17.74
N LYS A 88 -5.69 16.71 -16.63
CA LYS A 88 -6.50 17.09 -15.46
C LYS A 88 -6.12 18.44 -14.86
N TYR A 89 -4.90 18.86 -15.08
CA TYR A 89 -4.34 20.10 -14.55
C TYR A 89 -4.30 21.21 -15.60
N PHE A 90 -5.01 21.06 -16.71
CA PHE A 90 -5.10 22.03 -17.79
C PHE A 90 -3.74 22.44 -18.37
N ILE A 91 -2.77 21.52 -18.37
CA ILE A 91 -1.37 21.83 -18.70
C ILE A 91 -1.22 22.39 -20.11
N GLU A 92 -1.89 21.83 -21.12
CA GLU A 92 -1.82 22.31 -22.50
C GLU A 92 -2.47 23.70 -22.63
N ARG A 93 -3.56 23.98 -21.93
CA ARG A 93 -4.19 25.32 -21.92
C ARG A 93 -3.28 26.36 -21.28
N LEU A 94 -2.64 26.02 -20.17
CA LEU A 94 -1.68 26.92 -19.49
C LEU A 94 -0.44 27.16 -20.33
N ARG A 95 0.00 26.17 -21.11
CA ARG A 95 1.19 26.25 -21.98
C ARG A 95 0.91 27.02 -23.26
N SER A 96 -0.18 26.74 -23.94
CA SER A 96 -0.50 27.29 -25.24
C SER A 96 -1.23 28.65 -25.18
N GLY A 97 -1.84 28.98 -24.05
CA GLY A 97 -2.76 30.13 -23.96
C GLY A 97 -4.03 29.98 -24.79
N ALA A 98 -4.32 28.75 -25.26
CA ALA A 98 -5.51 28.42 -26.06
C ALA A 98 -5.99 27.00 -25.71
N ASN A 99 -7.25 26.67 -26.04
CA ASN A 99 -7.70 25.27 -26.01
C ASN A 99 -7.29 24.51 -27.29
N SER A 100 -7.63 23.21 -27.38
CA SER A 100 -7.41 22.35 -28.55
C SER A 100 -8.01 22.91 -29.85
N ASP A 101 -9.04 23.75 -29.75
CA ASP A 101 -9.76 24.35 -30.87
C ASP A 101 -9.18 25.74 -31.25
N GLY A 102 -8.08 26.17 -30.61
CA GLY A 102 -7.42 27.45 -30.86
C GLY A 102 -8.13 28.66 -30.24
N ILE A 103 -9.12 28.46 -29.35
CA ILE A 103 -9.85 29.55 -28.70
C ILE A 103 -9.01 30.08 -27.53
N SER A 104 -8.62 31.35 -27.59
CA SER A 104 -7.97 32.04 -26.47
C SER A 104 -9.03 32.58 -25.51
N TYR A 105 -8.79 32.36 -24.22
CA TYR A 105 -9.65 32.90 -23.15
C TYR A 105 -9.06 34.20 -22.58
N SER A 106 -9.85 34.85 -21.72
CA SER A 106 -9.41 36.07 -21.02
C SER A 106 -8.30 35.79 -20.00
N PRO A 107 -7.43 36.80 -19.69
CA PRO A 107 -6.37 36.61 -18.69
C PRO A 107 -6.88 36.15 -17.31
N HIS A 108 -8.04 36.66 -16.84
CA HIS A 108 -8.60 36.21 -15.56
C HIS A 108 -9.03 34.73 -15.57
N TYR A 109 -9.42 34.17 -16.71
CA TYR A 109 -9.68 32.75 -16.84
C TYR A 109 -8.39 31.92 -16.63
N TYR A 110 -7.26 32.33 -17.23
CA TYR A 110 -5.98 31.66 -17.04
C TYR A 110 -5.46 31.76 -15.61
N GLU A 111 -5.67 32.91 -14.95
CA GLU A 111 -5.37 33.08 -13.53
C GLU A 111 -6.12 32.08 -12.66
N ILE A 112 -7.42 31.87 -12.92
CA ILE A 112 -8.27 30.93 -12.19
C ILE A 112 -7.87 29.48 -12.46
N ILE A 113 -7.62 29.10 -13.72
CA ILE A 113 -7.23 27.71 -14.01
C ILE A 113 -5.83 27.38 -13.48
N ALA A 114 -4.90 28.35 -13.46
CA ALA A 114 -3.59 28.16 -12.83
C ALA A 114 -3.76 27.90 -11.32
N MET A 115 -4.58 28.69 -10.63
CA MET A 115 -4.90 28.49 -9.22
C MET A 115 -5.52 27.11 -8.97
N LYS A 116 -6.56 26.74 -9.74
CA LYS A 116 -7.21 25.43 -9.65
C LYS A 116 -6.23 24.29 -9.89
N SER A 117 -5.34 24.44 -10.89
CA SER A 117 -4.34 23.44 -11.24
C SER A 117 -3.32 23.25 -10.12
N ALA A 118 -2.80 24.34 -9.56
CA ALA A 118 -1.86 24.31 -8.46
C ALA A 118 -2.43 23.58 -7.23
N LEU A 119 -3.60 24.00 -6.77
CA LEU A 119 -4.25 23.41 -5.59
C LEU A 119 -4.61 21.94 -5.83
N ARG A 120 -5.17 21.61 -7.01
CA ARG A 120 -5.54 20.24 -7.35
C ARG A 120 -4.31 19.35 -7.43
N PHE A 121 -3.25 19.79 -8.09
CA PHE A 121 -2.02 19.00 -8.24
C PHE A 121 -1.35 18.76 -6.88
N VAL A 122 -1.22 19.81 -6.04
CA VAL A 122 -0.67 19.67 -4.69
C VAL A 122 -1.49 18.66 -3.88
N ASN A 123 -2.81 18.77 -3.88
CA ASN A 123 -3.68 17.84 -3.17
C ASN A 123 -3.50 16.39 -3.68
N HIS A 124 -3.51 16.18 -5.00
CA HIS A 124 -3.38 14.85 -5.57
C HIS A 124 -2.01 14.23 -5.32
N VAL A 125 -0.92 15.01 -5.44
CA VAL A 125 0.43 14.47 -5.24
C VAL A 125 0.76 14.23 -3.76
N SER A 126 0.13 14.96 -2.84
CA SER A 126 0.36 14.85 -1.40
C SER A 126 -0.52 13.80 -0.71
N SER A 127 -1.81 13.76 -1.05
CA SER A 127 -2.82 12.99 -0.32
C SER A 127 -3.61 12.00 -1.18
N GLY A 128 -3.32 11.95 -2.49
CA GLY A 128 -4.03 11.11 -3.45
C GLY A 128 -5.21 11.80 -4.12
N MET A 129 -5.68 11.20 -5.21
CA MET A 129 -6.79 11.71 -5.99
C MET A 129 -8.15 11.16 -5.54
N LEU A 130 -8.14 10.12 -4.71
CA LEU A 130 -9.34 9.45 -4.22
C LEU A 130 -9.57 9.73 -2.73
N LYS A 131 -10.83 9.57 -2.31
CA LYS A 131 -11.21 9.49 -0.89
C LYS A 131 -11.29 8.01 -0.48
N PRO A 132 -10.28 7.44 0.21
CA PRO A 132 -10.16 5.99 0.43
C PRO A 132 -11.39 5.35 1.07
N THR A 133 -11.99 6.02 2.05
CA THR A 133 -13.16 5.52 2.81
C THR A 133 -14.44 5.37 1.99
N THR A 134 -14.47 5.84 0.73
CA THR A 134 -15.63 5.67 -0.17
C THR A 134 -15.46 4.48 -1.13
N ILE A 135 -14.27 3.84 -1.16
CA ILE A 135 -13.96 2.75 -2.09
C ILE A 135 -14.48 1.42 -1.54
N ALA A 136 -14.18 1.10 -0.29
CA ALA A 136 -14.64 -0.10 0.39
C ALA A 136 -14.64 0.11 1.92
N PRO A 137 -15.53 -0.57 2.67
CA PRO A 137 -15.62 -0.44 4.14
C PRO A 137 -14.32 -0.81 4.87
N GLU A 138 -13.53 -1.71 4.29
CA GLU A 138 -12.27 -2.19 4.84
C GLU A 138 -11.11 -1.21 4.58
N ILE A 139 -11.28 -0.21 3.73
CA ILE A 139 -10.28 0.85 3.47
C ILE A 139 -10.61 2.05 4.36
N ASN A 140 -10.14 2.01 5.59
CA ASN A 140 -10.41 3.05 6.59
C ASN A 140 -9.17 3.93 6.81
N VAL A 141 -8.73 4.56 5.72
CA VAL A 141 -7.57 5.45 5.70
C VAL A 141 -8.05 6.89 5.48
N TYR A 142 -7.50 7.82 6.24
CA TYR A 142 -7.82 9.25 6.21
C TYR A 142 -6.56 10.05 5.83
N PRO A 143 -6.39 10.40 4.54
CA PRO A 143 -5.26 11.19 4.11
C PRO A 143 -5.21 12.57 4.77
N LEU A 144 -4.02 13.04 5.08
CA LEU A 144 -3.80 14.42 5.50
C LEU A 144 -3.77 15.33 4.26
N VAL A 145 -4.89 15.99 3.99
CA VAL A 145 -5.00 16.91 2.87
C VAL A 145 -4.49 18.29 3.30
N PRO A 146 -3.48 18.86 2.62
CA PRO A 146 -2.99 20.22 2.93
C PRO A 146 -4.11 21.24 2.80
N LYS A 147 -4.17 22.21 3.71
CA LYS A 147 -5.14 23.31 3.61
C LYS A 147 -4.77 24.25 2.47
N ALA A 148 -5.76 24.72 1.73
CA ALA A 148 -5.55 25.69 0.65
C ALA A 148 -4.76 26.93 1.13
N SER A 149 -5.06 27.45 2.32
CA SER A 149 -4.33 28.55 2.94
C SER A 149 -2.84 28.25 3.15
N GLU A 150 -2.48 27.04 3.56
CA GLU A 150 -1.08 26.61 3.72
C GLU A 150 -0.36 26.55 2.37
N ILE A 151 -1.01 25.94 1.36
CA ILE A 151 -0.45 25.83 0.01
C ILE A 151 -0.19 27.23 -0.56
N LEU A 152 -1.19 28.11 -0.48
CA LEU A 152 -1.13 29.46 -1.00
C LEU A 152 -0.09 30.32 -0.27
N PHE A 153 0.00 30.18 1.06
CA PHE A 153 1.03 30.86 1.85
C PHE A 153 2.44 30.45 1.42
N LYS A 154 2.71 29.15 1.28
CA LYS A 154 4.01 28.67 0.83
C LYS A 154 4.34 29.12 -0.58
N ILE A 155 3.41 29.00 -1.52
CA ILE A 155 3.59 29.38 -2.91
C ILE A 155 3.84 30.89 -3.04
N SER A 156 3.06 31.74 -2.34
CA SER A 156 3.19 33.19 -2.44
C SER A 156 4.47 33.76 -1.83
N ASN A 157 5.11 33.03 -0.94
CA ASN A 157 6.38 33.41 -0.30
C ASN A 157 7.60 32.71 -0.92
N SER A 158 7.44 32.10 -2.08
CA SER A 158 8.51 31.32 -2.73
C SER A 158 9.05 31.99 -3.97
N ASP A 159 10.35 31.93 -4.15
CA ASP A 159 11.04 32.30 -5.40
C ASP A 159 11.09 31.15 -6.42
N ASP A 160 10.74 29.93 -6.00
CA ASP A 160 10.72 28.71 -6.82
C ASP A 160 9.43 27.91 -6.56
N ILE A 161 8.40 28.19 -7.36
CA ILE A 161 7.07 27.58 -7.28
C ILE A 161 7.16 26.05 -7.43
N LYS A 162 7.98 25.56 -8.36
CA LYS A 162 8.17 24.13 -8.61
C LYS A 162 8.74 23.43 -7.37
N ALA A 163 9.84 23.94 -6.82
CA ALA A 163 10.44 23.36 -5.62
C ALA A 163 9.44 23.35 -4.45
N THR A 164 8.68 24.43 -4.27
CA THR A 164 7.66 24.55 -3.22
C THR A 164 6.53 23.52 -3.38
N ILE A 165 6.04 23.30 -4.60
CA ILE A 165 5.04 22.26 -4.88
C ILE A 165 5.58 20.88 -4.50
N PHE A 166 6.88 20.62 -4.77
CA PHE A 166 7.50 19.33 -4.44
C PHE A 166 7.79 19.11 -2.95
N GLU A 167 7.67 20.12 -2.10
CA GLU A 167 7.70 19.92 -0.65
C GLU A 167 6.52 19.07 -0.15
N PHE A 168 5.38 19.07 -0.87
CA PHE A 168 4.19 18.31 -0.54
C PHE A 168 4.22 16.84 -1.01
N VAL A 169 5.19 16.47 -1.84
CA VAL A 169 5.35 15.09 -2.32
C VAL A 169 5.73 14.16 -1.17
N PRO A 170 5.21 12.91 -1.10
CA PRO A 170 5.59 11.96 -0.08
C PRO A 170 7.10 11.76 0.01
N LYS A 171 7.64 11.85 1.23
CA LYS A 171 9.07 11.60 1.53
C LYS A 171 9.36 10.13 1.84
N ASP A 172 8.37 9.26 1.73
CA ASP A 172 8.51 7.82 1.90
C ASP A 172 9.53 7.26 0.89
N GLN A 173 10.46 6.43 1.37
CA GLN A 173 11.50 5.82 0.51
C GLN A 173 10.90 4.89 -0.57
N ASP A 174 9.74 4.30 -0.31
CA ASP A 174 9.03 3.49 -1.29
C ASP A 174 8.51 4.35 -2.44
N TYR A 175 8.06 5.59 -2.17
CA TYR A 175 7.52 6.48 -3.19
C TYR A 175 8.50 6.72 -4.35
N ASN A 176 9.71 7.19 -4.03
CA ASN A 176 10.74 7.42 -5.06
C ASN A 176 11.17 6.13 -5.77
N ALA A 177 11.21 5.01 -5.06
CA ALA A 177 11.54 3.72 -5.65
C ALA A 177 10.46 3.27 -6.64
N LEU A 178 9.17 3.51 -6.34
CA LEU A 178 8.05 3.21 -7.22
C LEU A 178 8.00 4.15 -8.43
N LEU A 179 8.36 5.44 -8.31
CA LEU A 179 8.50 6.33 -9.46
C LEU A 179 9.52 5.81 -10.46
N ASN A 180 10.70 5.40 -9.97
CA ASN A 180 11.74 4.82 -10.81
C ASN A 180 11.30 3.50 -11.46
N GLU A 181 10.54 2.69 -10.75
CA GLU A 181 10.00 1.44 -11.28
C GLU A 181 8.94 1.69 -12.36
N LEU A 182 8.07 2.69 -12.16
CA LEU A 182 7.07 3.11 -13.14
C LEU A 182 7.72 3.49 -14.48
N GLU A 183 8.79 4.28 -14.45
CA GLU A 183 9.54 4.66 -15.65
C GLU A 183 10.13 3.44 -16.39
N LYS A 184 10.72 2.51 -15.65
CA LYS A 184 11.26 1.26 -16.24
C LYS A 184 10.17 0.41 -16.88
N LEU A 185 9.02 0.30 -16.23
CA LEU A 185 7.88 -0.47 -16.74
C LEU A 185 7.29 0.18 -17.99
N LYS A 186 7.15 1.51 -18.02
CA LYS A 186 6.72 2.25 -19.22
C LYS A 186 7.66 2.00 -20.41
N LEU A 187 8.97 2.01 -20.20
CA LEU A 187 9.94 1.66 -21.22
C LEU A 187 9.79 0.18 -21.65
N ALA A 188 9.59 -0.73 -20.70
CA ALA A 188 9.41 -2.15 -20.99
C ALA A 188 8.13 -2.41 -21.80
N ALA A 189 7.04 -1.71 -21.50
CA ALA A 189 5.78 -1.80 -22.25
C ALA A 189 5.97 -1.24 -23.68
N ARG A 190 6.43 0.00 -23.79
CA ARG A 190 6.59 0.70 -25.07
C ARG A 190 7.48 -0.04 -26.08
N TYR A 191 8.57 -0.64 -25.62
CA TYR A 191 9.55 -1.31 -26.48
C TYR A 191 9.49 -2.84 -26.44
N GLY A 192 8.53 -3.42 -25.72
CA GLY A 192 8.39 -4.87 -25.61
C GLY A 192 9.62 -5.56 -24.98
N PHE A 193 10.32 -4.88 -24.05
CA PHE A 193 11.61 -5.36 -23.53
C PHE A 193 11.52 -6.71 -22.83
N TRP A 194 10.40 -7.08 -22.22
CA TRP A 194 10.26 -8.38 -21.54
C TRP A 194 10.05 -9.55 -22.51
N GLY A 195 9.74 -9.29 -23.79
CA GLY A 195 9.53 -10.31 -24.80
C GLY A 195 8.26 -11.14 -24.59
N GLN A 196 8.17 -12.28 -25.26
CA GLN A 196 6.99 -13.14 -25.22
C GLN A 196 6.81 -13.83 -23.85
N PRO A 197 5.57 -14.12 -23.46
CA PRO A 197 5.29 -14.94 -22.27
C PRO A 197 5.94 -16.32 -22.35
N VAL A 198 6.33 -16.87 -21.21
CA VAL A 198 6.85 -18.24 -21.08
C VAL A 198 5.68 -19.22 -21.09
N PRO A 199 5.69 -20.28 -21.91
CA PRO A 199 4.62 -21.28 -21.88
C PRO A 199 4.48 -21.91 -20.49
N SER A 200 3.26 -21.88 -19.89
CA SER A 200 3.01 -22.24 -18.48
C SER A 200 2.44 -23.64 -18.27
N ASN A 201 2.45 -24.50 -19.29
CA ASN A 201 1.85 -25.82 -19.25
C ASN A 201 2.77 -26.94 -18.74
N GLU A 202 3.96 -26.60 -18.21
CA GLU A 202 4.97 -27.56 -17.76
C GLU A 202 5.77 -26.97 -16.60
N LEU A 203 6.08 -27.83 -15.63
CA LEU A 203 6.98 -27.52 -14.54
C LEU A 203 8.43 -27.58 -15.03
N LEU A 204 9.19 -26.48 -14.83
CA LEU A 204 10.60 -26.39 -15.17
C LEU A 204 11.46 -26.33 -13.91
N GLY A 205 12.45 -27.20 -13.80
CA GLY A 205 13.35 -27.28 -12.67
C GLY A 205 14.78 -27.64 -13.07
N TYR A 206 15.68 -27.69 -12.10
CA TYR A 206 17.10 -28.01 -12.32
C TYR A 206 17.29 -29.28 -13.16
N GLY A 207 18.13 -29.20 -14.18
CA GLY A 207 18.41 -30.29 -15.10
C GLY A 207 17.43 -30.47 -16.26
N ALA A 208 16.27 -29.79 -16.24
CA ALA A 208 15.34 -29.82 -17.37
C ALA A 208 16.00 -29.28 -18.64
N LYS A 209 15.72 -29.90 -19.78
CA LYS A 209 16.20 -29.48 -21.11
C LYS A 209 15.00 -29.21 -22.02
N SER A 210 14.80 -27.97 -22.41
CA SER A 210 13.67 -27.55 -23.25
C SER A 210 13.91 -26.16 -23.83
N HIS A 211 13.36 -25.89 -25.01
CA HIS A 211 13.32 -24.53 -25.57
C HIS A 211 12.51 -23.54 -24.69
N LYS A 212 11.61 -24.04 -23.82
CA LYS A 212 10.91 -23.21 -22.83
C LYS A 212 11.87 -22.67 -21.77
N VAL A 213 12.97 -23.39 -21.48
CA VAL A 213 14.03 -22.89 -20.59
C VAL A 213 14.72 -21.66 -21.19
N VAL A 214 14.92 -21.62 -22.51
CA VAL A 214 15.44 -20.42 -23.19
C VAL A 214 14.48 -19.24 -23.01
N ALA A 215 13.18 -19.44 -23.24
CA ALA A 215 12.17 -18.38 -23.05
C ALA A 215 12.15 -17.84 -21.60
N LEU A 216 12.18 -18.75 -20.62
CA LEU A 216 12.26 -18.41 -19.19
C LEU A 216 13.53 -17.60 -18.87
N ARG A 217 14.67 -18.07 -19.35
CA ARG A 217 15.98 -17.43 -19.16
C ARG A 217 16.01 -16.02 -19.75
N THR A 218 15.61 -15.88 -21.01
CA THR A 218 15.56 -14.60 -21.70
C THR A 218 14.65 -13.61 -20.99
N ARG A 219 13.46 -14.06 -20.56
CA ARG A 219 12.52 -13.20 -19.85
C ARG A 219 13.05 -12.75 -18.48
N LEU A 220 13.61 -13.67 -17.68
CA LEU A 220 14.21 -13.32 -16.38
C LEU A 220 15.44 -12.40 -16.55
N TYR A 221 16.25 -12.58 -17.60
CA TYR A 221 17.35 -11.68 -17.92
C TYR A 221 16.83 -10.26 -18.24
N LYS A 222 15.84 -10.16 -19.11
CA LYS A 222 15.22 -8.88 -19.49
C LYS A 222 14.52 -8.17 -18.32
N MET A 223 13.99 -8.93 -17.38
CA MET A 223 13.41 -8.43 -16.14
C MET A 223 14.47 -8.10 -15.06
N GLY A 224 15.75 -8.39 -15.30
CA GLY A 224 16.85 -8.09 -14.37
C GLY A 224 17.07 -9.11 -13.24
N TYR A 225 16.50 -10.32 -13.37
CA TYR A 225 16.70 -11.42 -12.39
C TYR A 225 17.86 -12.33 -12.72
N LEU A 226 18.40 -12.25 -13.92
CA LEU A 226 19.64 -12.89 -14.37
C LEU A 226 20.65 -11.87 -14.82
N ASN A 227 21.93 -12.15 -14.60
CA ASN A 227 23.02 -11.28 -15.06
C ASN A 227 23.42 -11.54 -16.52
N LEU A 228 23.13 -12.74 -17.02
CA LEU A 228 23.50 -13.18 -18.37
C LEU A 228 22.41 -14.09 -18.93
N ASP A 229 22.04 -13.85 -20.20
CA ASP A 229 21.31 -14.79 -21.03
C ASP A 229 22.30 -15.48 -21.98
N ASN A 230 22.62 -16.75 -21.70
CA ASN A 230 23.53 -17.54 -22.50
C ASN A 230 22.83 -18.41 -23.56
N GLY A 231 21.51 -18.26 -23.73
CA GLY A 231 20.70 -19.02 -24.69
C GLY A 231 20.59 -20.51 -24.41
N SER A 232 21.06 -21.02 -23.26
CA SER A 232 21.07 -22.45 -22.94
C SER A 232 19.66 -23.01 -22.76
N GLU A 233 19.39 -24.16 -23.38
CA GLU A 233 18.18 -24.95 -23.14
C GLU A 233 18.19 -25.70 -21.81
N ILE A 234 19.33 -25.73 -21.11
CA ILE A 234 19.49 -26.46 -19.85
C ILE A 234 19.12 -25.54 -18.68
N TYR A 235 18.25 -26.01 -17.81
CA TYR A 235 17.93 -25.36 -16.54
C TYR A 235 19.09 -25.56 -15.56
N ASP A 236 20.07 -24.68 -15.63
CA ASP A 236 21.30 -24.72 -14.83
C ASP A 236 21.17 -24.03 -13.47
N VAL A 237 22.25 -24.07 -12.69
CA VAL A 237 22.34 -23.49 -11.34
C VAL A 237 22.09 -21.97 -11.36
N ASP A 238 22.52 -21.26 -12.42
CA ASP A 238 22.34 -19.81 -12.47
C ASP A 238 20.87 -19.44 -12.75
N LEU A 239 20.17 -20.23 -13.55
CA LEU A 239 18.74 -20.08 -13.73
C LEU A 239 17.96 -20.39 -12.43
N VAL A 240 18.36 -21.43 -11.67
CA VAL A 240 17.81 -21.70 -10.33
C VAL A 240 17.94 -20.47 -9.42
N LYS A 241 19.12 -19.85 -9.37
CA LYS A 241 19.35 -18.62 -8.58
C LYS A 241 18.48 -17.45 -9.07
N GLY A 242 18.32 -17.30 -10.38
CA GLY A 242 17.46 -16.28 -11.00
C GLY A 242 16.00 -16.46 -10.60
N VAL A 243 15.49 -17.69 -10.73
CA VAL A 243 14.12 -18.04 -10.34
C VAL A 243 13.90 -17.83 -8.83
N LYS A 244 14.83 -18.27 -7.97
CA LYS A 244 14.75 -18.01 -6.52
C LYS A 244 14.70 -16.51 -6.19
N ARG A 245 15.51 -15.70 -6.85
CA ARG A 245 15.44 -14.23 -6.69
C ARG A 245 14.08 -13.69 -7.09
N PHE A 246 13.56 -14.10 -8.25
CA PHE A 246 12.23 -13.71 -8.71
C PHE A 246 11.16 -14.13 -7.69
N GLN A 247 11.13 -15.38 -7.29
CA GLN A 247 10.17 -15.92 -6.32
C GLN A 247 10.16 -15.11 -5.01
N THR A 248 11.35 -14.88 -4.44
CA THR A 248 11.49 -14.08 -3.20
C THR A 248 10.89 -12.68 -3.37
N MET A 249 11.18 -12.00 -4.50
CA MET A 249 10.70 -10.64 -4.75
C MET A 249 9.21 -10.60 -5.08
N HIS A 250 8.62 -11.73 -5.47
CA HIS A 250 7.19 -11.85 -5.76
C HIS A 250 6.39 -12.56 -4.65
N GLY A 251 7.00 -12.82 -3.48
CA GLY A 251 6.33 -13.43 -2.33
C GLY A 251 5.96 -14.90 -2.52
N LEU A 252 6.64 -15.58 -3.45
CA LEU A 252 6.46 -17.01 -3.72
C LEU A 252 7.47 -17.84 -2.94
N ASN A 253 7.19 -19.14 -2.78
CA ASN A 253 8.16 -20.07 -2.21
C ASN A 253 9.43 -20.10 -3.07
N SER A 254 10.58 -19.82 -2.44
CA SER A 254 11.87 -19.67 -3.13
C SER A 254 12.58 -21.01 -3.29
N ASP A 255 11.92 -21.98 -3.96
CA ASP A 255 12.45 -23.32 -4.23
C ASP A 255 13.35 -23.38 -5.49
N GLY A 256 13.21 -22.41 -6.39
CA GLY A 256 13.93 -22.35 -7.65
C GLY A 256 13.29 -23.21 -8.74
N ILE A 257 12.04 -23.62 -8.57
CA ILE A 257 11.25 -24.37 -9.55
C ILE A 257 10.25 -23.42 -10.21
N ALA A 258 10.28 -23.31 -11.53
CA ALA A 258 9.30 -22.53 -12.26
C ALA A 258 8.01 -23.36 -12.49
N GLY A 259 7.23 -23.52 -11.44
CA GLY A 259 5.90 -24.11 -11.46
C GLY A 259 4.82 -23.09 -11.84
N LYS A 260 3.56 -23.51 -11.82
CA LYS A 260 2.40 -22.71 -12.26
C LYS A 260 2.40 -21.28 -11.67
N PHE A 261 2.47 -21.12 -10.35
CA PHE A 261 2.42 -19.80 -9.70
C PHE A 261 3.61 -18.92 -10.08
N THR A 262 4.80 -19.51 -10.24
CA THR A 262 6.00 -18.78 -10.68
C THR A 262 5.85 -18.32 -12.12
N LEU A 263 5.37 -19.19 -13.02
CA LEU A 263 5.19 -18.87 -14.43
C LEU A 263 4.04 -17.85 -14.63
N ASP A 264 2.94 -17.97 -13.89
CA ASP A 264 1.86 -16.98 -13.92
C ASP A 264 2.38 -15.60 -13.51
N ALA A 265 3.17 -15.51 -12.43
CA ALA A 265 3.76 -14.25 -11.97
C ALA A 265 4.79 -13.66 -12.95
N ILE A 266 5.62 -14.51 -13.59
CA ILE A 266 6.58 -14.11 -14.62
C ILE A 266 5.86 -13.57 -15.87
N ASN A 267 4.70 -14.12 -16.19
CA ASN A 267 3.93 -13.76 -17.37
C ASN A 267 3.03 -12.52 -17.21
N ILE A 268 2.92 -11.95 -16.02
CA ILE A 268 2.25 -10.66 -15.84
C ILE A 268 2.95 -9.62 -16.74
N SER A 269 2.16 -8.87 -17.51
CA SER A 269 2.69 -7.91 -18.46
C SER A 269 3.22 -6.63 -17.78
N PRO A 270 4.11 -5.87 -18.44
CA PRO A 270 4.55 -4.57 -17.94
C PRO A 270 3.37 -3.62 -17.71
N GLU A 271 2.36 -3.61 -18.57
CA GLU A 271 1.15 -2.77 -18.47
C GLU A 271 0.38 -3.07 -17.19
N THR A 272 0.18 -4.33 -16.86
CA THR A 272 -0.44 -4.75 -15.60
C THR A 272 0.38 -4.30 -14.39
N ARG A 273 1.72 -4.38 -14.48
CA ARG A 273 2.62 -3.89 -13.42
C ARG A 273 2.59 -2.36 -13.29
N ILE A 274 2.42 -1.62 -14.39
CA ILE A 274 2.22 -0.16 -14.37
C ILE A 274 0.99 0.18 -13.53
N VAL A 275 -0.14 -0.47 -13.80
CA VAL A 275 -1.37 -0.28 -13.01
C VAL A 275 -1.11 -0.56 -11.53
N GLN A 276 -0.47 -1.69 -11.21
CA GLN A 276 -0.15 -2.06 -9.84
C GLN A 276 0.73 -1.01 -9.14
N VAL A 277 1.74 -0.48 -9.83
CA VAL A 277 2.62 0.57 -9.29
C VAL A 277 1.85 1.88 -9.07
N ILE A 278 1.01 2.30 -10.03
CA ILE A 278 0.20 3.53 -9.92
C ILE A 278 -0.74 3.47 -8.72
N VAL A 279 -1.43 2.35 -8.52
CA VAL A 279 -2.30 2.12 -7.35
C VAL A 279 -1.50 2.21 -6.04
N ASN A 280 -0.29 1.67 -6.01
CA ASN A 280 0.55 1.73 -4.81
C ASN A 280 1.15 3.13 -4.56
N LEU A 281 1.42 3.92 -5.61
CA LEU A 281 1.74 5.34 -5.46
C LEU A 281 0.57 6.10 -4.82
N GLU A 282 -0.67 5.83 -5.26
CA GLU A 282 -1.88 6.41 -4.68
C GLU A 282 -2.01 6.04 -3.19
N ARG A 283 -1.82 4.76 -2.82
CA ARG A 283 -1.85 4.29 -1.42
C ARG A 283 -0.76 4.91 -0.54
N ILE A 284 0.42 5.20 -1.11
CA ILE A 284 1.48 5.91 -0.36
C ILE A 284 1.07 7.34 -0.06
N ARG A 285 0.40 8.03 -0.99
CA ARG A 285 -0.13 9.39 -0.78
C ARG A 285 -1.18 9.42 0.33
N TRP A 286 -2.06 8.41 0.42
CA TRP A 286 -3.03 8.31 1.51
C TRP A 286 -2.38 8.23 2.88
N ASN A 287 -1.17 7.70 2.95
CA ASN A 287 -0.38 7.51 4.16
C ASN A 287 0.80 8.50 4.26
N ASN A 288 0.69 9.66 3.61
CA ASN A 288 1.71 10.70 3.63
C ASN A 288 1.63 11.54 4.92
N PHE A 289 1.99 10.91 6.03
CA PHE A 289 2.09 11.53 7.35
C PHE A 289 3.32 11.03 8.08
N ASP A 290 3.71 11.72 9.16
CA ASP A 290 4.80 11.27 10.01
C ASP A 290 4.35 10.07 10.86
N TYR A 291 4.96 8.92 10.64
CA TYR A 291 4.72 7.70 11.44
C TYR A 291 5.30 7.81 12.86
N GLY A 292 6.09 8.83 13.14
CA GLY A 292 6.85 8.97 14.37
C GLY A 292 8.14 8.15 14.38
N LYS A 293 8.90 8.28 15.48
CA LYS A 293 10.19 7.58 15.62
C LYS A 293 10.03 6.05 15.73
N LYS A 294 8.92 5.60 16.29
CA LYS A 294 8.65 4.19 16.60
C LYS A 294 7.22 3.83 16.23
N TYR A 295 7.05 2.80 15.41
CA TYR A 295 5.74 2.35 14.96
C TYR A 295 5.75 0.90 14.48
N ILE A 296 4.60 0.26 14.54
CA ILE A 296 4.33 -1.07 13.98
C ILE A 296 3.68 -0.88 12.61
N ARG A 297 4.20 -1.57 11.61
CA ARG A 297 3.61 -1.65 10.28
C ARG A 297 3.25 -3.09 9.95
N VAL A 298 1.99 -3.36 9.65
CA VAL A 298 1.52 -4.62 9.09
C VAL A 298 1.21 -4.41 7.62
N ASN A 299 1.90 -5.11 6.73
CA ASN A 299 1.58 -5.12 5.31
C ASN A 299 0.87 -6.43 4.96
N GLN A 300 -0.44 -6.34 4.76
CA GLN A 300 -1.33 -7.50 4.58
C GLN A 300 -0.91 -8.37 3.39
N PRO A 301 -0.74 -7.86 2.14
CA PRO A 301 -0.31 -8.69 1.00
C PRO A 301 1.09 -9.29 1.15
N ASN A 302 1.95 -8.69 1.98
CA ASN A 302 3.26 -9.23 2.30
C ASN A 302 3.22 -10.28 3.44
N PHE A 303 2.08 -10.39 4.12
CA PHE A 303 1.91 -11.25 5.30
C PHE A 303 3.02 -11.05 6.34
N ARG A 304 3.33 -9.77 6.64
CA ARG A 304 4.43 -9.42 7.52
C ARG A 304 4.09 -8.24 8.41
N ALA A 305 4.48 -8.36 9.68
CA ALA A 305 4.50 -7.26 10.64
C ALA A 305 5.95 -6.87 10.91
N GLU A 306 6.19 -5.57 11.04
CA GLU A 306 7.49 -4.98 11.37
C GLU A 306 7.30 -3.94 12.48
N LEU A 307 8.17 -3.95 13.48
CA LEU A 307 8.35 -2.84 14.41
C LEU A 307 9.56 -2.04 13.94
N LYS A 308 9.33 -0.77 13.68
CA LYS A 308 10.38 0.15 13.22
C LYS A 308 10.72 1.18 14.30
N GLU A 309 11.99 1.48 14.43
CA GLU A 309 12.51 2.55 15.25
C GLU A 309 13.52 3.36 14.45
N GLU A 310 13.32 4.67 14.37
CA GLU A 310 14.15 5.60 13.59
C GLU A 310 14.42 5.12 12.15
N GLY A 311 13.36 4.60 11.51
CA GLY A 311 13.39 4.06 10.14
C GLY A 311 14.01 2.67 10.00
N ARG A 312 14.57 2.08 11.06
CA ARG A 312 15.16 0.73 11.06
C ARG A 312 14.15 -0.30 11.54
N VAL A 313 14.15 -1.47 10.94
CA VAL A 313 13.36 -2.61 11.43
C VAL A 313 14.11 -3.24 12.60
N ILE A 314 13.55 -3.16 13.80
CA ILE A 314 14.10 -3.75 15.03
C ILE A 314 13.45 -5.10 15.38
N TRP A 315 12.28 -5.37 14.83
CA TRP A 315 11.60 -6.66 14.92
C TRP A 315 10.75 -6.89 13.67
N SER A 316 10.58 -8.16 13.29
CA SER A 316 9.76 -8.53 12.13
C SER A 316 9.33 -9.99 12.24
N SER A 317 8.06 -10.26 11.94
CA SER A 317 7.49 -11.60 11.97
C SER A 317 6.53 -11.84 10.81
N ARG A 318 6.32 -13.11 10.44
CA ARG A 318 5.23 -13.50 9.55
C ARG A 318 3.90 -13.32 10.27
N VAL A 319 2.87 -13.00 9.50
CA VAL A 319 1.50 -12.91 10.03
C VAL A 319 0.52 -13.69 9.17
N VAL A 320 -0.58 -14.11 9.80
CA VAL A 320 -1.80 -14.57 9.14
C VAL A 320 -2.83 -13.45 9.27
N VAL A 321 -3.51 -13.14 8.18
CA VAL A 321 -4.56 -12.10 8.11
C VAL A 321 -5.93 -12.72 7.80
N GLY A 322 -6.96 -11.91 7.70
CA GLY A 322 -8.33 -12.35 7.45
C GLY A 322 -8.53 -13.08 6.13
N LEU A 323 -9.50 -13.98 6.09
CA LEU A 323 -10.04 -14.57 4.86
C LEU A 323 -10.60 -13.48 3.92
N PRO A 324 -10.77 -13.75 2.62
CA PRO A 324 -11.41 -12.79 1.72
C PRO A 324 -12.83 -12.37 2.16
N GLU A 325 -13.57 -13.24 2.83
CA GLU A 325 -14.90 -12.99 3.39
C GLU A 325 -14.86 -12.22 4.72
N PHE A 326 -13.71 -12.26 5.43
CA PHE A 326 -13.46 -11.63 6.73
C PHE A 326 -12.17 -10.82 6.68
N GLN A 327 -12.11 -9.87 5.76
CA GLN A 327 -10.89 -9.12 5.49
C GLN A 327 -10.37 -8.37 6.71
N THR A 328 -9.05 -8.38 6.89
CA THR A 328 -8.41 -7.43 7.81
C THR A 328 -8.53 -6.01 7.23
N ALA A 329 -9.09 -5.06 7.98
CA ALA A 329 -9.25 -3.69 7.53
C ALA A 329 -7.89 -2.94 7.48
N GLU A 330 -7.82 -1.91 6.61
CA GLU A 330 -6.72 -0.93 6.59
C GLU A 330 -7.08 0.22 7.53
N PHE A 331 -6.26 0.47 8.53
CA PHE A 331 -6.41 1.61 9.45
C PHE A 331 -5.14 1.85 10.24
N SER A 332 -5.11 2.97 10.96
CA SER A 332 -4.08 3.29 11.95
C SER A 332 -4.71 3.42 13.33
N ASP A 333 -4.03 2.92 14.36
CA ASP A 333 -4.43 3.02 15.76
C ASP A 333 -3.20 2.99 16.66
N ILE A 334 -3.41 2.91 17.98
CA ILE A 334 -2.33 2.94 18.97
C ILE A 334 -2.39 1.68 19.84
N MET A 335 -1.31 0.90 19.85
CA MET A 335 -1.15 -0.24 20.76
C MET A 335 -0.86 0.27 22.16
N THR A 336 -1.76 -0.05 23.09
CA THR A 336 -1.74 0.47 24.46
C THR A 336 -1.36 -0.57 25.51
N HIS A 337 -1.60 -1.85 25.25
CA HIS A 337 -1.32 -2.93 26.21
C HIS A 337 -1.23 -4.29 25.53
N LEU A 338 -0.67 -5.23 26.24
CA LEU A 338 -0.70 -6.64 25.90
C LEU A 338 -1.38 -7.45 27.04
N ILE A 339 -1.92 -8.60 26.69
CA ILE A 339 -2.56 -9.51 27.64
C ILE A 339 -1.88 -10.87 27.52
N ILE A 340 -1.27 -11.32 28.62
CA ILE A 340 -0.63 -12.63 28.73
C ILE A 340 -1.65 -13.61 29.31
N ASN A 341 -1.63 -14.87 28.85
CA ASN A 341 -2.64 -15.89 29.15
C ASN A 341 -4.06 -15.39 28.87
N PRO A 342 -4.38 -14.97 27.63
CA PRO A 342 -5.66 -14.35 27.33
C PRO A 342 -6.80 -15.35 27.46
N THR A 343 -7.92 -14.88 27.94
CA THR A 343 -9.21 -15.54 27.77
C THR A 343 -9.79 -15.12 26.43
N TRP A 344 -10.35 -16.05 25.67
CA TRP A 344 -11.04 -15.76 24.45
C TRP A 344 -12.56 -15.83 24.63
N HIS A 345 -13.21 -14.70 24.47
CA HIS A 345 -14.66 -14.64 24.31
C HIS A 345 -14.99 -14.82 22.85
N VAL A 346 -15.58 -15.97 22.51
CA VAL A 346 -15.87 -16.33 21.12
C VAL A 346 -16.90 -15.36 20.54
N PRO A 347 -16.62 -14.67 19.42
CA PRO A 347 -17.61 -13.83 18.76
C PRO A 347 -18.87 -14.59 18.39
N LYS A 348 -20.04 -13.92 18.45
CA LYS A 348 -21.32 -14.57 18.17
C LYS A 348 -21.34 -15.26 16.80
N SER A 349 -20.78 -14.63 15.76
CA SER A 349 -20.70 -15.23 14.43
C SER A 349 -19.96 -16.58 14.46
N ILE A 350 -18.76 -16.64 15.04
CA ILE A 350 -18.01 -17.89 15.18
C ILE A 350 -18.78 -18.92 16.01
N ALA A 351 -19.41 -18.47 17.12
CA ALA A 351 -20.15 -19.36 18.00
C ALA A 351 -21.34 -20.03 17.30
N VAL A 352 -22.07 -19.31 16.43
CA VAL A 352 -23.28 -19.84 15.78
C VAL A 352 -23.02 -20.40 14.39
N ASP A 353 -22.09 -19.82 13.61
CA ASP A 353 -21.84 -20.22 12.22
C ASP A 353 -20.85 -21.39 12.13
N GLU A 354 -19.94 -21.53 13.11
CA GLU A 354 -18.89 -22.56 13.10
C GLU A 354 -19.04 -23.56 14.27
N TYR A 355 -19.20 -23.07 15.50
CA TYR A 355 -19.13 -23.94 16.67
C TYR A 355 -20.47 -24.63 16.99
N LEU A 356 -21.61 -23.98 16.74
CA LEU A 356 -22.89 -24.64 16.95
C LEU A 356 -23.05 -25.90 16.09
N PRO A 357 -22.72 -25.91 14.77
CA PRO A 357 -22.72 -27.15 13.98
C PRO A 357 -21.79 -28.23 14.55
N LEU A 358 -20.58 -27.85 15.01
CA LEU A 358 -19.63 -28.79 15.62
C LEU A 358 -20.14 -29.37 16.94
N MET A 359 -20.84 -28.56 17.75
CA MET A 359 -21.48 -29.03 18.99
C MET A 359 -22.69 -29.93 18.72
N GLN A 360 -23.40 -29.72 17.62
CA GLN A 360 -24.51 -30.59 17.18
C GLN A 360 -23.99 -31.96 16.75
N GLU A 361 -22.81 -32.03 16.11
CA GLU A 361 -22.16 -33.27 15.71
C GLU A 361 -21.44 -33.97 16.88
N ASN A 362 -20.83 -33.20 17.78
CA ASN A 362 -20.03 -33.71 18.90
C ASN A 362 -20.34 -32.95 20.20
N PRO A 363 -21.12 -33.52 21.14
CA PRO A 363 -21.44 -32.91 22.43
C PRO A 363 -20.22 -32.57 23.29
N ASP A 364 -19.11 -33.29 23.13
CA ASP A 364 -17.87 -33.08 23.87
C ASP A 364 -16.99 -31.98 23.27
N PHE A 365 -17.41 -31.32 22.16
CA PHE A 365 -16.62 -30.32 21.46
C PHE A 365 -16.12 -29.20 22.38
N ILE A 366 -16.98 -28.67 23.25
CA ILE A 366 -16.66 -27.60 24.21
C ILE A 366 -15.56 -28.04 25.18
N ALA A 367 -15.74 -29.23 25.82
CA ALA A 367 -14.79 -29.76 26.79
C ALA A 367 -13.44 -30.11 26.16
N ASN A 368 -13.43 -30.73 24.95
CA ASN A 368 -12.23 -31.14 24.24
C ASN A 368 -11.36 -29.95 23.77
N ASN A 369 -11.91 -28.74 23.74
CA ASN A 369 -11.21 -27.52 23.32
C ASN A 369 -10.95 -26.54 24.47
N ASP A 370 -10.96 -26.97 25.74
CA ASP A 370 -10.79 -26.12 26.93
C ASP A 370 -11.75 -24.92 26.94
N MET A 371 -12.98 -25.12 26.47
CA MET A 371 -14.01 -24.10 26.41
C MET A 371 -15.04 -24.30 27.51
N VAL A 372 -15.76 -23.23 27.83
CA VAL A 372 -16.92 -23.24 28.72
C VAL A 372 -18.11 -22.58 28.04
N LEU A 373 -19.29 -23.14 28.27
CA LEU A 373 -20.56 -22.61 27.80
C LEU A 373 -21.21 -21.80 28.91
N LEU A 374 -21.56 -20.55 28.65
CA LEU A 374 -22.18 -19.64 29.62
C LEU A 374 -23.59 -19.28 29.16
N ILE A 375 -24.53 -19.15 30.07
CA ILE A 375 -25.82 -18.56 29.75
C ILE A 375 -25.60 -17.08 29.42
N LYS A 376 -26.07 -16.66 28.24
CA LYS A 376 -25.85 -15.32 27.69
C LYS A 376 -26.19 -14.22 28.69
N GLY A 377 -25.27 -13.27 28.88
CA GLY A 377 -25.40 -12.16 29.78
C GLY A 377 -25.24 -12.53 31.27
N THR A 378 -24.77 -13.75 31.57
CA THR A 378 -24.51 -14.20 32.95
C THR A 378 -23.12 -14.86 33.05
N SER A 379 -22.62 -15.06 34.26
CA SER A 379 -21.42 -15.87 34.53
C SER A 379 -21.74 -17.36 34.80
N LYS A 380 -23.00 -17.77 34.62
CA LYS A 380 -23.43 -19.13 34.95
C LYS A 380 -23.01 -20.10 33.87
N GLN A 381 -22.10 -20.98 34.22
CA GLN A 381 -21.63 -22.06 33.35
C GLN A 381 -22.66 -23.20 33.29
N VAL A 382 -22.80 -23.81 32.13
CA VAL A 382 -23.61 -24.99 31.88
C VAL A 382 -22.78 -26.09 31.24
N ASP A 383 -23.15 -27.34 31.52
CA ASP A 383 -22.51 -28.51 30.90
C ASP A 383 -23.11 -28.73 29.49
N SER A 384 -22.30 -28.60 28.48
CA SER A 384 -22.73 -28.76 27.06
C SER A 384 -23.23 -30.18 26.76
N THR A 385 -22.74 -31.19 27.47
CA THR A 385 -23.13 -32.59 27.24
C THR A 385 -24.55 -32.90 27.71
N LEU A 386 -25.11 -32.05 28.58
CA LEU A 386 -26.49 -32.18 29.09
C LEU A 386 -27.52 -31.39 28.26
N ILE A 387 -27.09 -30.74 27.18
CA ILE A 387 -27.89 -29.87 26.35
C ILE A 387 -28.00 -30.48 24.94
N ASP A 388 -29.25 -30.64 24.46
CA ASP A 388 -29.46 -30.99 23.06
C ASP A 388 -29.21 -29.75 22.18
N MET A 389 -28.03 -29.68 21.56
CA MET A 389 -27.62 -28.57 20.67
C MET A 389 -28.43 -28.51 19.38
N ASN A 390 -29.11 -29.60 18.99
CA ASN A 390 -29.99 -29.64 17.82
C ASN A 390 -31.28 -28.82 18.01
N ALA A 391 -31.62 -28.48 19.27
CA ALA A 391 -32.73 -27.58 19.57
C ALA A 391 -32.48 -26.11 19.24
N PHE A 392 -31.24 -25.74 18.87
CA PHE A 392 -30.82 -24.35 18.65
C PHE A 392 -30.44 -24.07 17.18
N THR A 393 -30.67 -22.82 16.77
CA THR A 393 -30.25 -22.23 15.51
C THR A 393 -29.43 -20.97 15.78
N ALA A 394 -28.87 -20.36 14.73
CA ALA A 394 -28.11 -19.11 14.87
C ALA A 394 -28.94 -17.96 15.50
N GLU A 395 -30.27 -17.95 15.26
CA GLU A 395 -31.19 -16.91 15.75
C GLU A 395 -31.47 -17.06 17.24
N ASN A 396 -31.64 -18.30 17.73
CA ASN A 396 -32.14 -18.59 19.09
C ASN A 396 -31.05 -19.12 20.05
N PHE A 397 -29.77 -19.15 19.64
CA PHE A 397 -28.68 -19.65 20.48
C PHE A 397 -28.48 -18.78 21.74
N PRO A 398 -28.77 -19.32 22.95
CA PRO A 398 -28.86 -18.53 24.18
C PRO A 398 -27.56 -18.51 24.98
N PHE A 399 -26.44 -18.99 24.40
CA PHE A 399 -25.20 -19.15 25.11
C PHE A 399 -24.10 -18.24 24.58
N GLU A 400 -23.10 -17.99 25.42
CA GLU A 400 -21.80 -17.44 25.08
C GLU A 400 -20.74 -18.52 25.28
N ILE A 401 -19.76 -18.58 24.40
CA ILE A 401 -18.64 -19.51 24.48
C ILE A 401 -17.42 -18.74 24.93
N LYS A 402 -16.72 -19.26 25.93
CA LYS A 402 -15.48 -18.70 26.45
C LYS A 402 -14.41 -19.79 26.44
N GLN A 403 -13.21 -19.47 25.94
CA GLN A 403 -12.05 -20.36 26.04
C GLN A 403 -11.08 -19.82 27.10
N ASN A 404 -10.73 -20.68 28.05
CA ASN A 404 -9.81 -20.31 29.12
C ASN A 404 -8.35 -20.24 28.65
N PRO A 405 -7.46 -19.58 29.41
CA PRO A 405 -6.03 -19.64 29.14
C PRO A 405 -5.51 -21.08 29.07
N SER A 406 -4.96 -21.47 27.94
CA SER A 406 -4.31 -22.76 27.72
C SER A 406 -3.51 -22.76 26.42
N ASN A 407 -2.72 -23.81 26.19
CA ASN A 407 -2.01 -24.01 24.93
C ASN A 407 -2.94 -24.28 23.74
N LEU A 408 -4.21 -24.62 23.98
CA LEU A 408 -5.25 -24.82 22.97
C LEU A 408 -6.03 -23.54 22.67
N ASN A 409 -5.84 -22.49 23.46
CA ASN A 409 -6.56 -21.24 23.24
C ASN A 409 -6.30 -20.67 21.85
N ALA A 410 -7.35 -20.36 21.09
CA ALA A 410 -7.23 -19.86 19.72
C ALA A 410 -6.43 -18.55 19.62
N LEU A 411 -6.37 -17.75 20.70
CA LEU A 411 -5.56 -16.54 20.80
C LEU A 411 -4.12 -16.83 21.24
N GLY A 412 -3.76 -18.12 21.46
CA GLY A 412 -2.48 -18.51 22.03
C GLY A 412 -2.24 -17.95 23.42
N LEU A 413 -1.01 -17.62 23.76
CA LEU A 413 -0.59 -17.24 25.09
C LEU A 413 -0.39 -15.72 25.27
N VAL A 414 -0.52 -14.92 24.23
CA VAL A 414 -0.43 -13.45 24.30
C VAL A 414 -1.23 -12.78 23.18
N LYS A 415 -1.90 -11.67 23.52
CA LYS A 415 -2.51 -10.77 22.54
C LYS A 415 -2.08 -9.33 22.79
N PHE A 416 -2.01 -8.53 21.71
CA PHE A 416 -1.53 -7.15 21.68
C PHE A 416 -2.69 -6.25 21.24
N MET A 417 -3.06 -5.30 22.08
CA MET A 417 -4.30 -4.56 21.98
C MET A 417 -4.09 -3.12 21.52
N PHE A 418 -4.76 -2.77 20.44
CA PHE A 418 -4.94 -1.42 19.91
C PHE A 418 -6.45 -1.23 19.69
N PRO A 419 -7.18 -0.68 20.69
CA PRO A 419 -8.63 -0.60 20.67
C PRO A 419 -9.15 0.15 19.43
N ASN A 420 -9.97 -0.50 18.61
CA ASN A 420 -10.48 0.05 17.36
C ASN A 420 -11.91 -0.44 17.07
N ARG A 421 -12.61 0.22 16.14
CA ARG A 421 -14.00 -0.10 15.81
C ARG A 421 -14.18 -1.45 15.08
N PHE A 422 -13.10 -2.04 14.55
CA PHE A 422 -13.13 -3.31 13.83
C PHE A 422 -12.90 -4.51 14.74
N SER A 423 -12.61 -4.29 16.02
CA SER A 423 -12.25 -5.34 17.00
C SER A 423 -11.04 -6.20 16.52
N ILE A 424 -10.14 -5.63 15.74
CA ILE A 424 -8.93 -6.28 15.24
C ILE A 424 -7.80 -6.08 16.26
N TYR A 425 -7.06 -7.13 16.55
CA TYR A 425 -5.86 -7.13 17.39
C TYR A 425 -4.82 -8.10 16.84
N MET A 426 -3.58 -8.01 17.32
CA MET A 426 -2.54 -8.99 17.02
C MET A 426 -2.51 -10.03 18.14
N HIS A 427 -2.24 -11.31 17.81
CA HIS A 427 -2.22 -12.36 18.83
C HIS A 427 -1.39 -13.58 18.42
N ASP A 428 -1.08 -14.40 19.38
CA ASP A 428 -0.52 -15.72 19.21
C ASP A 428 -1.56 -16.71 18.64
N THR A 429 -1.15 -17.94 18.32
CA THR A 429 -2.03 -19.01 17.85
C THR A 429 -1.37 -20.37 18.02
N PRO A 430 -2.13 -21.44 18.34
CA PRO A 430 -1.62 -22.80 18.29
C PRO A 430 -1.38 -23.30 16.86
N SER A 431 -2.06 -22.75 15.85
CA SER A 431 -1.96 -23.15 14.44
C SER A 431 -0.69 -22.58 13.78
N LYS A 432 0.49 -23.04 14.22
CA LYS A 432 1.80 -22.53 13.76
C LYS A 432 2.17 -22.97 12.34
N ASP A 433 1.58 -24.04 11.84
CA ASP A 433 1.77 -24.56 10.49
C ASP A 433 1.33 -23.59 9.39
N LEU A 434 0.33 -22.75 9.67
CA LEU A 434 -0.20 -21.74 8.75
C LEU A 434 0.85 -20.71 8.33
N PHE A 435 1.86 -20.44 9.17
CA PHE A 435 2.92 -19.49 8.83
C PHE A 435 3.87 -19.97 7.73
N PHE A 436 3.84 -21.25 7.41
CA PHE A 436 4.66 -21.85 6.33
C PHE A 436 3.94 -21.87 4.97
N ARG A 437 2.68 -21.45 4.91
CA ARG A 437 1.93 -21.29 3.67
C ARG A 437 2.39 -20.03 2.92
N ASP A 438 2.33 -20.04 1.60
CA ASP A 438 2.65 -18.88 0.76
C ASP A 438 1.58 -17.80 0.92
N GLU A 439 0.30 -18.17 0.81
CA GLU A 439 -0.84 -17.33 1.13
C GLU A 439 -1.30 -17.61 2.57
N ARG A 440 -1.53 -16.54 3.33
CA ARG A 440 -1.83 -16.64 4.76
C ARG A 440 -3.08 -15.85 5.14
N THR A 441 -4.16 -16.09 4.38
CA THR A 441 -5.49 -15.54 4.61
C THR A 441 -6.36 -16.60 5.29
N PHE A 442 -6.30 -16.71 6.64
CA PHE A 442 -6.96 -17.80 7.38
C PHE A 442 -7.66 -17.33 8.67
N SER A 443 -7.67 -16.03 8.99
CA SER A 443 -8.32 -15.52 10.20
C SER A 443 -9.67 -14.86 9.89
N HIS A 444 -10.41 -14.52 10.94
CA HIS A 444 -11.63 -13.71 10.88
C HIS A 444 -11.34 -12.21 11.00
N GLY A 445 -10.20 -11.76 10.46
CA GLY A 445 -9.81 -10.35 10.46
C GLY A 445 -8.69 -10.00 11.44
N CYS A 446 -8.57 -10.69 12.58
CA CYS A 446 -7.45 -10.52 13.52
C CYS A 446 -6.12 -11.00 12.92
N ILE A 447 -5.01 -10.51 13.46
CA ILE A 447 -3.68 -10.74 12.90
C ILE A 447 -2.93 -11.73 13.80
N ARG A 448 -2.73 -12.98 13.31
CA ARG A 448 -1.92 -13.97 14.02
C ARG A 448 -0.44 -13.72 13.77
N VAL A 449 0.38 -13.80 14.81
CA VAL A 449 1.83 -13.52 14.77
C VAL A 449 2.61 -14.82 14.98
N GLN A 450 3.62 -15.07 14.13
CA GLN A 450 4.45 -16.29 14.23
C GLN A 450 5.31 -16.29 15.50
N ASP A 451 6.00 -15.17 15.76
CA ASP A 451 6.96 -15.01 16.85
C ASP A 451 6.45 -13.98 17.89
N PRO A 452 5.32 -14.30 18.61
CA PRO A 452 4.65 -13.33 19.46
C PRO A 452 5.41 -13.04 20.75
N PHE A 453 6.19 -14.00 21.26
CA PHE A 453 6.97 -13.81 22.49
C PHE A 453 8.13 -12.85 22.25
N ASP A 454 8.85 -13.01 21.14
CA ASP A 454 9.89 -12.06 20.74
C ASP A 454 9.32 -10.65 20.59
N PHE A 455 8.10 -10.54 20.03
CA PHE A 455 7.42 -9.25 19.94
C PHE A 455 7.09 -8.67 21.29
N ALA A 456 6.55 -9.48 22.21
CA ALA A 456 6.28 -9.06 23.59
C ALA A 456 7.56 -8.63 24.32
N HIS A 457 8.66 -9.40 24.18
CA HIS A 457 9.95 -9.07 24.78
C HIS A 457 10.45 -7.72 24.29
N VAL A 458 10.44 -7.47 22.97
CA VAL A 458 10.88 -6.17 22.42
C VAL A 458 10.02 -5.01 22.91
N LEU A 459 8.69 -5.17 23.00
CA LEU A 459 7.81 -4.12 23.54
C LEU A 459 8.11 -3.84 25.03
N LEU A 460 8.39 -4.88 25.79
CA LEU A 460 8.66 -4.77 27.23
C LEU A 460 10.06 -4.29 27.58
N THR A 461 11.05 -4.27 26.64
CA THR A 461 12.38 -3.69 26.87
C THR A 461 12.34 -2.21 27.27
N TRP A 462 11.22 -1.53 27.00
CA TRP A 462 11.10 -0.10 27.29
C TRP A 462 10.59 0.20 28.70
N GLN A 463 10.23 -0.85 29.48
CA GLN A 463 9.66 -0.71 30.81
C GLN A 463 10.10 -1.79 31.81
N LEU A 464 10.84 -2.81 31.38
CA LEU A 464 11.36 -3.86 32.25
C LEU A 464 12.86 -4.04 32.02
N ASP A 465 13.61 -4.17 33.12
CA ASP A 465 15.06 -4.44 33.07
C ASP A 465 15.37 -5.83 32.46
N ASP A 466 14.49 -6.81 32.74
CA ASP A 466 14.57 -8.16 32.19
C ASP A 466 13.19 -8.56 31.61
N PRO A 467 12.89 -8.18 30.37
CA PRO A 467 11.58 -8.44 29.74
C PRO A 467 11.30 -9.94 29.55
N ILE A 468 12.34 -10.75 29.33
CA ILE A 468 12.18 -12.21 29.11
C ILE A 468 11.74 -12.86 30.42
N LYS A 469 12.44 -12.59 31.52
CA LYS A 469 12.11 -13.13 32.83
C LYS A 469 10.78 -12.57 33.35
N GLY A 470 10.52 -11.28 33.13
CA GLY A 470 9.26 -10.64 33.50
C GLY A 470 8.07 -11.28 32.80
N PHE A 471 8.16 -11.47 31.47
CA PHE A 471 7.13 -12.16 30.68
C PHE A 471 6.92 -13.61 31.15
N ALA A 472 8.00 -14.39 31.29
CA ALA A 472 7.94 -15.79 31.74
C ALA A 472 7.28 -15.94 33.11
N SER A 473 7.61 -15.08 34.07
CA SER A 473 7.03 -15.12 35.44
C SER A 473 5.51 -14.87 35.46
N ILE A 474 5.00 -14.11 34.49
CA ILE A 474 3.55 -13.88 34.34
C ILE A 474 2.90 -15.06 33.61
N LEU A 475 3.56 -15.57 32.58
CA LEU A 475 3.08 -16.72 31.79
C LEU A 475 2.87 -17.95 32.68
N GLU A 476 3.81 -18.26 33.58
CA GLU A 476 3.75 -19.38 34.53
C GLU A 476 2.55 -19.33 35.47
N LYS A 477 1.99 -18.14 35.73
CA LYS A 477 0.80 -18.01 36.59
C LYS A 477 -0.46 -18.60 35.98
N ASN A 478 -0.46 -18.86 34.68
CA ASN A 478 -1.60 -19.36 33.89
C ASN A 478 -2.90 -18.58 34.17
N LYS A 479 -2.78 -17.28 34.39
CA LYS A 479 -3.89 -16.36 34.67
C LYS A 479 -3.81 -15.17 33.72
N GLU A 480 -4.96 -14.81 33.15
CA GLU A 480 -5.06 -13.61 32.32
C GLU A 480 -4.50 -12.39 33.05
N THR A 481 -3.51 -11.76 32.44
CA THR A 481 -2.82 -10.61 33.02
C THR A 481 -2.59 -9.56 31.95
N GLN A 482 -3.13 -8.37 32.17
CA GLN A 482 -2.89 -7.21 31.33
C GLN A 482 -1.65 -6.46 31.79
N ILE A 483 -0.82 -6.06 30.79
CA ILE A 483 0.34 -5.18 30.98
C ILE A 483 0.14 -3.97 30.08
N ASN A 484 -0.02 -2.81 30.67
CA ASN A 484 -0.06 -1.55 29.93
C ASN A 484 1.35 -1.20 29.44
N LEU A 485 1.45 -0.64 28.25
CA LEU A 485 2.72 -0.12 27.72
C LEU A 485 2.92 1.30 28.24
N ASP A 486 4.06 1.56 28.87
CA ASP A 486 4.44 2.91 29.34
C ASP A 486 4.55 3.88 28.16
N ASN A 487 4.98 3.38 27.00
CA ASN A 487 5.01 4.10 25.74
C ASN A 487 4.10 3.38 24.74
N ALA A 488 2.94 3.94 24.49
CA ALA A 488 2.02 3.43 23.49
C ALA A 488 2.63 3.51 22.08
N VAL A 489 2.37 2.52 21.22
CA VAL A 489 3.03 2.39 19.93
C VAL A 489 2.01 2.51 18.79
N PRO A 490 2.18 3.46 17.84
CA PRO A 490 1.34 3.52 16.65
C PRO A 490 1.38 2.22 15.85
N VAL A 491 0.23 1.76 15.39
CA VAL A 491 0.03 0.58 14.54
C VAL A 491 -0.62 1.02 13.24
N HIS A 492 0.00 0.66 12.13
CA HIS A 492 -0.49 0.96 10.79
C HIS A 492 -0.72 -0.34 10.03
N ILE A 493 -1.98 -0.69 9.81
CA ILE A 493 -2.36 -1.86 9.01
C ILE A 493 -2.57 -1.37 7.57
N GLN A 494 -1.67 -1.74 6.68
CA GLN A 494 -1.59 -1.26 5.31
C GLN A 494 -1.78 -2.40 4.31
N TYR A 495 -2.11 -2.02 3.08
CA TYR A 495 -2.26 -2.92 1.95
C TYR A 495 -1.38 -2.43 0.80
N ARG A 496 -0.12 -2.88 0.76
CA ARG A 496 0.84 -2.52 -0.29
C ARG A 496 1.25 -3.76 -1.07
N THR A 497 0.83 -3.83 -2.31
CA THR A 497 1.19 -4.93 -3.22
C THR A 497 2.50 -4.67 -3.96
N VAL A 498 2.97 -3.41 -3.98
CA VAL A 498 4.30 -3.03 -4.47
C VAL A 498 4.99 -2.16 -3.42
N PHE A 499 6.21 -2.53 -3.06
CA PHE A 499 7.01 -1.80 -2.06
C PHE A 499 8.51 -2.09 -2.24
N LYS A 500 9.35 -1.23 -1.68
CA LYS A 500 10.79 -1.43 -1.62
C LYS A 500 11.13 -2.37 -0.46
N GLY A 501 11.76 -3.50 -0.74
CA GLY A 501 12.23 -4.42 0.28
C GLY A 501 13.47 -3.91 1.00
N GLN A 502 13.86 -4.57 2.11
CA GLN A 502 15.06 -4.23 2.89
C GLN A 502 16.35 -4.36 2.06
N ASN A 503 16.36 -5.19 1.02
CA ASN A 503 17.46 -5.31 0.05
C ASN A 503 17.51 -4.18 -0.98
N GLY A 504 16.67 -3.16 -0.86
CA GLY A 504 16.59 -2.02 -1.77
C GLY A 504 15.89 -2.30 -3.11
N LYS A 505 15.39 -3.52 -3.34
CA LYS A 505 14.71 -3.93 -4.57
C LYS A 505 13.19 -3.80 -4.45
N ILE A 506 12.52 -3.60 -5.57
CA ILE A 506 11.05 -3.60 -5.62
C ILE A 506 10.54 -5.02 -5.46
N ASN A 507 9.55 -5.16 -4.60
CA ASN A 507 8.84 -6.40 -4.33
C ASN A 507 7.39 -6.26 -4.79
N TYR A 508 6.85 -7.32 -5.36
CA TYR A 508 5.46 -7.43 -5.79
C TYR A 508 4.74 -8.51 -4.98
N ARG A 509 3.47 -8.30 -4.72
CA ARG A 509 2.59 -9.27 -4.04
C ARG A 509 1.27 -9.38 -4.79
N SER A 510 0.61 -10.49 -4.60
CA SER A 510 -0.75 -10.69 -5.10
C SER A 510 -1.74 -9.74 -4.43
N ASP A 511 -2.77 -9.34 -5.15
CA ASP A 511 -3.91 -8.56 -4.64
C ASP A 511 -4.90 -9.53 -3.96
N ILE A 512 -4.58 -9.95 -2.72
CA ILE A 512 -5.27 -11.02 -1.98
C ILE A 512 -6.75 -10.76 -1.70
N TYR A 513 -7.17 -9.50 -1.77
CA TYR A 513 -8.57 -9.08 -1.52
C TYR A 513 -9.20 -8.35 -2.73
N GLY A 514 -8.50 -8.24 -3.85
CA GLY A 514 -8.98 -7.50 -5.02
C GLY A 514 -9.04 -5.98 -4.84
N ARG A 515 -8.39 -5.43 -3.80
CA ARG A 515 -8.47 -4.00 -3.48
C ARG A 515 -7.70 -3.12 -4.46
N ASP A 516 -6.64 -3.62 -5.09
CA ASP A 516 -5.92 -2.84 -6.10
C ASP A 516 -6.79 -2.62 -7.33
N ALA A 517 -7.56 -3.66 -7.74
CA ALA A 517 -8.51 -3.55 -8.83
C ALA A 517 -9.61 -2.50 -8.51
N MET A 518 -10.16 -2.52 -7.28
CA MET A 518 -11.16 -1.52 -6.86
C MET A 518 -10.58 -0.10 -6.86
N VAL A 519 -9.39 0.10 -6.31
CA VAL A 519 -8.73 1.41 -6.31
C VAL A 519 -8.49 1.89 -7.74
N PHE A 520 -8.00 1.03 -8.63
CA PHE A 520 -7.75 1.39 -10.03
C PHE A 520 -9.03 1.79 -10.76
N ILE A 521 -10.13 1.05 -10.60
CA ILE A 521 -11.44 1.40 -11.19
C ILE A 521 -11.87 2.79 -10.73
N ASN A 522 -11.81 3.08 -9.43
CA ASN A 522 -12.15 4.40 -8.90
C ASN A 522 -11.21 5.51 -9.40
N MET A 523 -9.91 5.22 -9.63
CA MET A 523 -9.00 6.19 -10.25
C MET A 523 -9.40 6.51 -11.70
N VAL A 524 -9.80 5.49 -12.48
CA VAL A 524 -10.29 5.68 -13.86
C VAL A 524 -11.60 6.47 -13.86
N GLU A 525 -12.54 6.16 -12.98
CA GLU A 525 -13.79 6.92 -12.82
C GLU A 525 -13.53 8.37 -12.39
N ALA A 526 -12.53 8.58 -11.55
CA ALA A 526 -12.02 9.89 -11.21
C ALA A 526 -11.24 10.53 -12.38
N GLY A 527 -11.12 9.88 -13.55
CA GLY A 527 -10.58 10.30 -14.85
C GLY A 527 -9.06 10.14 -14.94
N LEU A 528 -8.48 9.10 -14.37
CA LEU A 528 -7.12 8.67 -14.69
C LEU A 528 -7.13 8.06 -16.11
N VAL A 529 -6.25 8.54 -16.96
CA VAL A 529 -5.88 7.92 -18.25
C VAL A 529 -4.42 7.50 -18.16
N ILE A 530 -4.10 6.32 -18.64
CA ILE A 530 -2.72 5.82 -18.66
C ILE A 530 -2.30 5.70 -20.13
N ASP A 531 -1.37 6.55 -20.57
CA ASP A 531 -0.65 6.39 -21.82
C ASP A 531 0.52 5.41 -21.61
N ILE A 532 0.47 4.28 -22.32
CA ILE A 532 1.47 3.20 -22.26
C ILE A 532 2.24 3.10 -23.58
#